data_7afdb8f16325b745d85a7baa825a1843
#
_entry.id   7afdb8f16325b745d85a7baa825a1843
#
_cell.length_a   1.000
_cell.length_b   1.000
_cell.length_c   1.000
_cell.angle_alpha   90.00
_cell.angle_beta   90.00
_cell.angle_gamma   90.00
#
_symmetry.space_group_name_H-M   'P 1'
#
loop_
_entity.id
_entity.type
_entity.pdbx_description
1 polymer ?
#
loop_
_entity_poly.entity_id
_entity_poly.type
_entity_poly.pdbx_seq_one_letter_code
_entity_poly.pdbx_strand_id
1 'polypeptide(L)'
;MRLVWFRNDLRCHGHTPLTQALAGGDAVTALHILCPDQWDAHGVAPARRWFVLHSLLELGESLAARGVDLHVLDGGDFDGSVTALENFVAEQGVTEVFCNREYPLNELNRDRAVARRLEAQGVRIHGFDDGVLVPPRALHTGKGTPYTVFTAYRKRWDVWMDDLQPEAVPAPDWPGGQGRFVGRERVERALETLSVPDSVTALWHPGEDAARGQLKDFVEQHLGDYKARRDFPAEPGTSGLSAALSAGTLAPLDAYLAARPALQDAKAREGAATWIGELAWRDFYRQIMHRFPSLATGAPFRPETALLQWSDNEEHFQAWCEGRTGYPLVDAAMRQLVQTGWMHNRLRMLTAMFLTKHLFIDWRKGERFFMAHLVDGDFAANNGGWQWSASTGTDAAPYFRVSVSYTHLTLPTIY
;
A
#
# COMPACT_ATOMS: atom_id res chain seq x y z
N MET A 1 27.94 1.79 -14.66
CA MET A 1 26.99 0.76 -14.17
C MET A 1 25.68 1.42 -13.79
N ARG A 2 24.54 0.77 -14.00
CA ARG A 2 23.20 1.25 -13.61
C ARG A 2 22.71 0.52 -12.37
N LEU A 3 21.97 1.21 -11.52
CA LEU A 3 21.40 0.69 -10.27
C LEU A 3 19.87 0.76 -10.32
N VAL A 4 19.21 -0.33 -9.96
CA VAL A 4 17.76 -0.32 -9.65
C VAL A 4 17.62 -0.36 -8.14
N TRP A 5 17.03 0.70 -7.56
CA TRP A 5 16.79 0.80 -6.13
C TRP A 5 15.35 0.42 -5.79
N PHE A 6 15.16 -0.81 -5.32
CA PHE A 6 13.87 -1.37 -4.88
C PHE A 6 13.49 -0.89 -3.48
N ARG A 7 12.20 -0.61 -3.27
CA ARG A 7 11.60 -0.27 -1.95
C ARG A 7 10.28 -1.03 -1.75
N ASN A 8 9.12 -0.36 -1.92
CA ASN A 8 7.79 -0.98 -1.88
C ASN A 8 7.31 -1.32 -3.31
N ASP A 9 8.16 -1.99 -4.08
CA ASP A 9 7.94 -2.38 -5.47
C ASP A 9 8.63 -3.71 -5.81
N LEU A 10 8.49 -4.70 -4.90
CA LEU A 10 9.24 -5.96 -4.85
C LEU A 10 8.77 -6.96 -5.93
N ARG A 11 9.03 -6.64 -7.20
CA ARG A 11 8.66 -7.45 -8.37
C ARG A 11 9.59 -7.24 -9.55
N CYS A 12 9.60 -8.22 -10.46
CA CYS A 12 10.30 -8.14 -11.74
C CYS A 12 9.37 -7.74 -12.90
N HIS A 13 8.12 -8.21 -12.87
CA HIS A 13 7.14 -7.93 -13.91
C HIS A 13 6.46 -6.57 -13.69
N GLY A 14 6.13 -5.87 -14.77
CA GLY A 14 5.46 -4.58 -14.65
C GLY A 14 6.28 -3.53 -13.89
N HIS A 15 7.61 -3.59 -13.96
CA HIS A 15 8.53 -2.74 -13.20
C HIS A 15 9.34 -1.84 -14.13
N THR A 16 8.83 -0.64 -14.38
CA THR A 16 9.44 0.33 -15.33
C THR A 16 10.89 0.65 -15.00
N PRO A 17 11.31 0.94 -13.73
CA PRO A 17 12.71 1.18 -13.41
C PRO A 17 13.64 0.05 -13.86
N LEU A 18 13.26 -1.20 -13.63
CA LEU A 18 14.06 -2.37 -13.99
C LEU A 18 14.15 -2.53 -15.51
N THR A 19 13.02 -2.43 -16.20
CA THR A 19 12.97 -2.51 -17.67
C THR A 19 13.84 -1.43 -18.31
N GLN A 20 13.75 -0.19 -17.83
CA GLN A 20 14.54 0.93 -18.36
C GLN A 20 16.03 0.83 -18.03
N ALA A 21 16.38 0.32 -16.85
CA ALA A 21 17.78 0.10 -16.50
C ALA A 21 18.42 -0.95 -17.40
N LEU A 22 17.69 -2.03 -17.73
CA LEU A 22 18.18 -3.13 -18.56
C LEU A 22 18.20 -2.81 -20.06
N ALA A 23 17.33 -1.94 -20.55
CA ALA A 23 17.25 -1.59 -21.98
C ALA A 23 18.48 -0.92 -22.55
N GLY A 24 19.43 -0.43 -21.74
CA GLY A 24 20.57 0.35 -22.19
C GLY A 24 21.84 -0.42 -22.51
N GLY A 25 21.88 -1.73 -22.28
CA GLY A 25 23.05 -2.58 -22.52
C GLY A 25 24.22 -2.41 -21.53
N ASP A 26 24.12 -1.50 -20.57
CA ASP A 26 25.07 -1.36 -19.47
C ASP A 26 24.87 -2.44 -18.40
N ALA A 27 25.93 -2.72 -17.64
CA ALA A 27 25.80 -3.60 -16.48
C ALA A 27 24.80 -3.02 -15.46
N VAL A 28 23.87 -3.85 -15.01
CA VAL A 28 22.82 -3.50 -14.06
C VAL A 28 22.97 -4.28 -12.77
N THR A 29 22.82 -3.60 -11.64
CA THR A 29 22.70 -4.21 -10.31
C THR A 29 21.44 -3.69 -9.61
N ALA A 30 20.93 -4.47 -8.66
CA ALA A 30 19.78 -4.11 -7.85
C ALA A 30 20.19 -3.90 -6.38
N LEU A 31 19.50 -3.02 -5.68
CA LEU A 31 19.71 -2.72 -4.27
C LEU A 31 18.37 -2.64 -3.55
N HIS A 32 18.31 -3.23 -2.36
CA HIS A 32 17.29 -2.93 -1.34
C HIS A 32 17.99 -2.55 -0.04
N ILE A 33 17.47 -1.56 0.68
CA ILE A 33 18.03 -1.12 1.97
C ILE A 33 16.96 -1.33 3.04
N LEU A 34 17.24 -2.23 3.98
CA LEU A 34 16.40 -2.46 5.14
C LEU A 34 16.50 -1.27 6.10
N CYS A 35 15.37 -0.83 6.62
CA CYS A 35 15.29 0.27 7.57
C CYS A 35 14.48 -0.17 8.81
N PRO A 36 15.01 -1.09 9.64
CA PRO A 36 14.26 -1.64 10.79
C PRO A 36 13.89 -0.58 11.83
N ASP A 37 14.76 0.39 12.11
CA ASP A 37 14.50 1.47 13.05
C ASP A 37 13.36 2.39 12.57
N GLN A 38 13.27 2.61 11.25
CA GLN A 38 12.15 3.33 10.65
C GLN A 38 10.83 2.56 10.82
N TRP A 39 10.87 1.23 10.66
CA TRP A 39 9.69 0.39 10.88
C TRP A 39 9.24 0.43 12.35
N ASP A 40 10.18 0.38 13.29
CA ASP A 40 9.90 0.46 14.73
C ASP A 40 9.33 1.82 15.12
N ALA A 41 9.93 2.90 14.65
CA ALA A 41 9.49 4.26 14.92
C ALA A 41 8.05 4.54 14.43
N HIS A 42 7.62 3.85 13.37
CA HIS A 42 6.28 4.00 12.79
C HIS A 42 5.33 2.83 13.11
N GLY A 43 5.70 1.92 13.99
CA GLY A 43 4.86 0.83 14.43
C GLY A 43 4.39 -0.07 13.27
N VAL A 44 5.28 -0.36 12.31
CA VAL A 44 4.95 -1.24 11.19
C VAL A 44 4.71 -2.66 11.69
N ALA A 45 3.55 -3.23 11.37
CA ALA A 45 3.11 -4.54 11.83
C ALA A 45 4.14 -5.65 11.56
N PRO A 46 4.40 -6.57 12.51
CA PRO A 46 5.23 -7.76 12.26
C PRO A 46 4.74 -8.58 11.06
N ALA A 47 3.42 -8.72 10.87
CA ALA A 47 2.82 -9.39 9.72
C ALA A 47 3.22 -8.72 8.38
N ARG A 48 3.26 -7.37 8.34
CA ARG A 48 3.69 -6.63 7.15
C ARG A 48 5.18 -6.81 6.90
N ARG A 49 6.03 -6.70 7.94
CA ARG A 49 7.48 -6.91 7.82
C ARG A 49 7.77 -8.33 7.30
N TRP A 50 7.09 -9.33 7.84
CA TRP A 50 7.17 -10.71 7.39
C TRP A 50 6.81 -10.85 5.89
N PHE A 51 5.70 -10.25 5.46
CA PHE A 51 5.28 -10.29 4.07
C PHE A 51 6.30 -9.63 3.12
N VAL A 52 6.81 -8.46 3.50
CA VAL A 52 7.83 -7.72 2.73
C VAL A 52 9.15 -8.49 2.65
N LEU A 53 9.64 -9.05 3.77
CA LEU A 53 10.91 -9.77 3.81
C LEU A 53 10.85 -11.07 2.99
N HIS A 54 9.75 -11.84 3.06
CA HIS A 54 9.58 -13.01 2.20
C HIS A 54 9.46 -12.63 0.72
N SER A 55 8.78 -11.54 0.40
CA SER A 55 8.72 -11.03 -0.97
C SER A 55 10.09 -10.57 -1.48
N LEU A 56 10.93 -10.04 -0.60
CA LEU A 56 12.31 -9.67 -0.93
C LEU A 56 13.20 -10.90 -1.18
N LEU A 57 12.99 -12.00 -0.44
CA LEU A 57 13.69 -13.28 -0.71
C LEU A 57 13.34 -13.78 -2.12
N GLU A 58 12.06 -13.83 -2.49
CA GLU A 58 11.62 -14.26 -3.82
C GLU A 58 12.17 -13.34 -4.92
N LEU A 59 12.13 -12.02 -4.72
CA LEU A 59 12.70 -11.06 -5.66
C LEU A 59 14.20 -11.32 -5.88
N GLY A 60 14.95 -11.55 -4.79
CA GLY A 60 16.39 -11.81 -4.87
C GLY A 60 16.72 -13.09 -5.65
N GLU A 61 15.97 -14.17 -5.44
CA GLU A 61 16.09 -15.40 -6.19
C GLU A 61 15.72 -15.21 -7.67
N SER A 62 14.64 -14.46 -7.93
CA SER A 62 14.16 -14.15 -9.28
C SER A 62 15.16 -13.32 -10.08
N LEU A 63 15.78 -12.31 -9.49
CA LEU A 63 16.79 -11.48 -10.13
C LEU A 63 18.09 -12.28 -10.38
N ALA A 64 18.55 -13.04 -9.38
CA ALA A 64 19.74 -13.88 -9.50
C ALA A 64 19.59 -14.93 -10.62
N ALA A 65 18.44 -15.61 -10.71
CA ALA A 65 18.16 -16.57 -11.78
C ALA A 65 18.18 -15.95 -13.19
N ARG A 66 18.05 -14.61 -13.28
CA ARG A 66 18.04 -13.84 -14.54
C ARG A 66 19.32 -13.07 -14.81
N GLY A 67 20.36 -13.28 -13.99
CA GLY A 67 21.69 -12.68 -14.17
C GLY A 67 21.86 -11.28 -13.59
N VAL A 68 20.95 -10.83 -12.71
CA VAL A 68 21.06 -9.53 -12.02
C VAL A 68 21.43 -9.74 -10.55
N ASP A 69 22.49 -9.12 -10.09
CA ASP A 69 22.87 -9.12 -8.68
C ASP A 69 21.86 -8.28 -7.88
N LEU A 70 21.32 -8.84 -6.77
CA LEU A 70 20.62 -8.06 -5.75
C LEU A 70 21.53 -7.91 -4.52
N HIS A 71 21.72 -6.67 -4.07
CA HIS A 71 22.37 -6.36 -2.81
C HIS A 71 21.32 -5.93 -1.78
N VAL A 72 21.43 -6.47 -0.55
CA VAL A 72 20.63 -6.00 0.58
C VAL A 72 21.55 -5.42 1.63
N LEU A 73 21.34 -4.14 1.94
CA LEU A 73 22.06 -3.40 2.96
C LEU A 73 21.16 -3.12 4.16
N ASP A 74 21.77 -2.75 5.27
CA ASP A 74 21.09 -2.24 6.46
C ASP A 74 21.34 -0.73 6.55
N GLY A 75 20.28 0.05 6.61
CA GLY A 75 20.31 1.49 6.77
C GLY A 75 19.87 1.97 8.16
N GLY A 76 19.37 1.08 9.00
CA GLY A 76 18.74 1.45 10.27
C GLY A 76 17.46 2.25 10.06
N ASP A 77 17.58 3.53 9.78
CA ASP A 77 16.50 4.45 9.44
C ASP A 77 16.64 5.02 8.01
N PHE A 78 15.79 6.00 7.67
CA PHE A 78 15.85 6.63 6.35
C PHE A 78 17.08 7.51 6.14
N ASP A 79 17.62 8.16 7.17
CA ASP A 79 18.84 8.96 7.06
C ASP A 79 20.06 8.05 6.84
N GLY A 80 20.13 6.93 7.56
CA GLY A 80 21.14 5.92 7.33
C GLY A 80 21.02 5.27 5.96
N SER A 81 19.80 5.06 5.44
CA SER A 81 19.59 4.54 4.09
C SER A 81 20.11 5.47 2.99
N VAL A 82 20.02 6.79 3.19
CA VAL A 82 20.62 7.78 2.27
C VAL A 82 22.14 7.62 2.21
N THR A 83 22.77 7.46 3.38
CA THR A 83 24.22 7.27 3.48
C THR A 83 24.66 5.92 2.90
N ALA A 84 23.92 4.84 3.17
CA ALA A 84 24.20 3.52 2.63
C ALA A 84 24.10 3.50 1.10
N LEU A 85 23.09 4.15 0.51
CA LEU A 85 22.96 4.28 -0.93
C LEU A 85 24.09 5.09 -1.55
N GLU A 86 24.45 6.22 -0.95
CA GLU A 86 25.54 7.09 -1.40
C GLU A 86 26.87 6.32 -1.46
N ASN A 87 27.20 5.60 -0.40
CA ASN A 87 28.43 4.79 -0.32
C ASN A 87 28.42 3.67 -1.38
N PHE A 88 27.30 2.95 -1.50
CA PHE A 88 27.15 1.88 -2.49
C PHE A 88 27.35 2.39 -3.92
N VAL A 89 26.75 3.54 -4.24
CA VAL A 89 26.89 4.18 -5.56
C VAL A 89 28.34 4.51 -5.86
N ALA A 90 29.07 5.08 -4.90
CA ALA A 90 30.49 5.43 -5.05
C ALA A 90 31.38 4.17 -5.18
N GLU A 91 31.19 3.16 -4.33
CA GLU A 91 31.96 1.92 -4.32
C GLU A 91 31.79 1.10 -5.60
N GLN A 92 30.57 1.05 -6.12
CA GLN A 92 30.23 0.27 -7.32
C GLN A 92 30.42 1.05 -8.62
N GLY A 93 30.75 2.34 -8.58
CA GLY A 93 30.89 3.18 -9.79
C GLY A 93 29.57 3.33 -10.55
N VAL A 94 28.45 3.47 -9.83
CA VAL A 94 27.12 3.67 -10.41
C VAL A 94 27.03 5.07 -11.02
N THR A 95 26.51 5.17 -12.23
CA THR A 95 26.32 6.44 -12.97
C THR A 95 24.86 6.86 -13.10
N GLU A 96 23.94 5.90 -12.95
CA GLU A 96 22.51 6.14 -13.05
C GLU A 96 21.76 5.27 -12.04
N VAL A 97 20.77 5.86 -11.35
CA VAL A 97 19.88 5.18 -10.40
C VAL A 97 18.45 5.24 -10.93
N PHE A 98 17.78 4.10 -10.97
CA PHE A 98 16.40 3.94 -11.43
C PHE A 98 15.55 3.50 -10.24
N CYS A 99 14.44 4.20 -9.97
CA CYS A 99 13.58 3.86 -8.85
C CYS A 99 12.15 4.37 -9.03
N ASN A 100 11.18 3.76 -8.35
CA ASN A 100 9.83 4.27 -8.27
C ASN A 100 9.73 5.41 -7.24
N ARG A 101 8.88 6.41 -7.47
CA ARG A 101 8.62 7.47 -6.50
C ARG A 101 7.71 6.95 -5.38
N GLU A 102 7.98 7.40 -4.18
CA GLU A 102 7.12 7.20 -3.02
C GLU A 102 6.58 8.56 -2.55
N TYR A 103 5.35 8.58 -2.03
CA TYR A 103 4.62 9.83 -1.84
C TYR A 103 4.42 10.28 -0.40
N PRO A 104 4.54 9.42 0.64
CA PRO A 104 4.48 9.86 2.03
C PRO A 104 5.63 10.79 2.38
N LEU A 105 5.45 11.58 3.44
CA LEU A 105 6.36 12.70 3.76
C LEU A 105 7.80 12.26 4.03
N ASN A 106 7.98 11.19 4.80
CA ASN A 106 9.31 10.71 5.16
C ASN A 106 10.05 10.16 3.95
N GLU A 107 9.37 9.40 3.11
CA GLU A 107 9.88 8.88 1.84
C GLU A 107 10.26 10.00 0.87
N LEU A 108 9.43 11.04 0.77
CA LEU A 108 9.75 12.23 -0.04
C LEU A 108 10.99 12.98 0.48
N ASN A 109 11.16 13.08 1.79
CA ASN A 109 12.32 13.73 2.39
C ASN A 109 13.59 12.92 2.14
N ARG A 110 13.54 11.59 2.34
CA ARG A 110 14.61 10.66 2.00
C ARG A 110 15.00 10.79 0.51
N ASP A 111 14.03 10.70 -0.40
CA ASP A 111 14.28 10.74 -1.84
C ASP A 111 14.89 12.09 -2.28
N ARG A 112 14.46 13.20 -1.66
CA ARG A 112 15.08 14.52 -1.87
C ARG A 112 16.51 14.59 -1.36
N ALA A 113 16.81 13.95 -0.22
CA ALA A 113 18.17 13.89 0.32
C ALA A 113 19.07 13.06 -0.59
N VAL A 114 18.59 11.90 -1.04
CA VAL A 114 19.29 11.05 -2.03
C VAL A 114 19.57 11.84 -3.31
N ALA A 115 18.55 12.50 -3.88
CA ALA A 115 18.73 13.26 -5.12
C ALA A 115 19.82 14.31 -5.00
N ARG A 116 19.83 15.10 -3.92
CA ARG A 116 20.86 16.12 -3.70
C ARG A 116 22.28 15.55 -3.56
N ARG A 117 22.44 14.41 -2.84
CA ARG A 117 23.75 13.81 -2.62
C ARG A 117 24.32 13.15 -3.89
N LEU A 118 23.48 12.45 -4.63
CA LEU A 118 23.89 11.77 -5.86
C LEU A 118 24.13 12.76 -7.02
N GLU A 119 23.32 13.81 -7.13
CA GLU A 119 23.53 14.89 -8.10
C GLU A 119 24.88 15.59 -7.89
N ALA A 120 25.29 15.81 -6.63
CA ALA A 120 26.60 16.35 -6.30
C ALA A 120 27.77 15.45 -6.73
N GLN A 121 27.54 14.16 -6.93
CA GLN A 121 28.50 13.17 -7.45
C GLN A 121 28.40 12.96 -8.97
N GLY A 122 27.51 13.70 -9.65
CA GLY A 122 27.27 13.56 -11.08
C GLY A 122 26.46 12.32 -11.47
N VAL A 123 25.78 11.67 -10.51
CA VAL A 123 24.92 10.51 -10.73
C VAL A 123 23.50 10.95 -11.08
N ARG A 124 22.96 10.42 -12.14
CA ARG A 124 21.58 10.73 -12.59
C ARG A 124 20.56 9.83 -11.90
N ILE A 125 19.43 10.40 -11.50
CA ILE A 125 18.31 9.65 -10.91
C ILE A 125 17.10 9.70 -11.82
N HIS A 126 16.57 8.52 -12.16
CA HIS A 126 15.37 8.33 -12.95
C HIS A 126 14.24 7.84 -12.05
N GLY A 127 13.23 8.69 -11.84
CA GLY A 127 12.07 8.36 -10.99
C GLY A 127 10.84 8.04 -11.83
N PHE A 128 10.15 6.95 -11.50
CA PHE A 128 8.94 6.45 -12.15
C PHE A 128 7.76 6.41 -11.18
N ASP A 129 6.56 6.18 -11.68
CA ASP A 129 5.33 6.26 -10.88
C ASP A 129 4.51 4.95 -10.90
N ASP A 130 5.16 3.77 -11.04
CA ASP A 130 4.47 2.46 -11.13
C ASP A 130 3.63 2.10 -9.88
N GLY A 131 3.83 2.80 -8.78
CA GLY A 131 3.08 2.62 -7.56
C GLY A 131 1.64 3.15 -7.62
N VAL A 132 1.26 3.85 -8.69
CA VAL A 132 -0.08 4.44 -8.94
C VAL A 132 -0.46 4.30 -10.40
N LEU A 133 -1.76 4.40 -10.70
CA LEU A 133 -2.26 4.49 -12.08
C LEU A 133 -2.23 5.93 -12.58
N VAL A 134 -2.51 6.88 -11.70
CA VAL A 134 -2.46 8.30 -12.00
C VAL A 134 -1.54 9.00 -11.02
N PRO A 135 -0.44 9.61 -11.49
CA PRO A 135 0.50 10.30 -10.60
C PRO A 135 -0.19 11.39 -9.76
N PRO A 136 0.18 11.58 -8.48
CA PRO A 136 -0.52 12.47 -7.55
C PRO A 136 -0.61 13.95 -7.97
N ARG A 137 0.22 14.36 -8.93
CA ARG A 137 0.22 15.73 -9.47
C ARG A 137 -0.46 15.87 -10.83
N ALA A 138 -0.95 14.77 -11.40
CA ALA A 138 -1.48 14.80 -12.77
C ALA A 138 -2.88 15.41 -12.86
N LEU A 139 -3.73 15.22 -11.84
CA LEU A 139 -5.11 15.70 -11.88
C LEU A 139 -5.31 16.96 -11.03
N HIS A 140 -5.94 17.96 -11.66
CA HIS A 140 -6.29 19.24 -11.05
C HIS A 140 -7.71 19.63 -11.42
N THR A 141 -8.36 20.38 -10.54
CA THR A 141 -9.64 21.05 -10.83
C THR A 141 -9.41 22.17 -11.86
N GLY A 142 -10.47 22.72 -12.42
CA GLY A 142 -10.37 23.88 -13.32
C GLY A 142 -9.71 25.13 -12.68
N LYS A 143 -9.56 25.14 -11.34
CA LYS A 143 -8.85 26.20 -10.59
C LYS A 143 -7.39 25.86 -10.28
N GLY A 144 -6.86 24.75 -10.80
CA GLY A 144 -5.49 24.30 -10.53
C GLY A 144 -5.27 23.66 -9.14
N THR A 145 -6.31 23.45 -8.35
CA THR A 145 -6.25 22.80 -7.04
C THR A 145 -6.42 21.28 -7.13
N PRO A 146 -5.91 20.49 -6.16
CA PRO A 146 -6.17 19.04 -6.14
C PRO A 146 -7.66 18.74 -5.91
N TYR A 147 -8.12 17.61 -6.41
CA TYR A 147 -9.43 17.09 -6.06
C TYR A 147 -9.46 16.62 -4.61
N THR A 148 -10.47 17.04 -3.86
CA THR A 148 -10.68 16.66 -2.46
C THR A 148 -12.00 15.90 -2.24
N VAL A 149 -12.77 15.66 -3.30
CA VAL A 149 -13.99 14.85 -3.32
C VAL A 149 -13.80 13.69 -4.29
N PHE A 150 -13.95 12.46 -3.80
CA PHE A 150 -13.65 11.26 -4.60
C PHE A 150 -14.49 11.16 -5.88
N THR A 151 -15.78 11.45 -5.80
CA THR A 151 -16.66 11.36 -6.99
C THR A 151 -16.18 12.27 -8.14
N ALA A 152 -15.71 13.47 -7.83
CA ALA A 152 -15.16 14.39 -8.82
C ALA A 152 -13.78 13.93 -9.31
N TYR A 153 -12.94 13.42 -8.40
CA TYR A 153 -11.65 12.81 -8.72
C TYR A 153 -11.83 11.61 -9.66
N ARG A 154 -12.72 10.68 -9.31
CA ARG A 154 -12.97 9.46 -10.08
C ARG A 154 -13.40 9.76 -11.52
N LYS A 155 -14.30 10.72 -11.72
CA LYS A 155 -14.71 11.13 -13.08
C LYS A 155 -13.52 11.61 -13.93
N ARG A 156 -12.60 12.36 -13.32
CA ARG A 156 -11.42 12.85 -14.05
C ARG A 156 -10.37 11.76 -14.21
N TRP A 157 -10.25 10.86 -13.23
CA TRP A 157 -9.39 9.68 -13.29
C TRP A 157 -9.83 8.75 -14.43
N ASP A 158 -11.12 8.47 -14.58
CA ASP A 158 -11.65 7.65 -15.69
C ASP A 158 -11.30 8.27 -17.04
N VAL A 159 -11.52 9.58 -17.22
CA VAL A 159 -11.13 10.30 -18.47
C VAL A 159 -9.63 10.20 -18.71
N TRP A 160 -8.80 10.35 -17.68
CA TRP A 160 -7.35 10.23 -17.82
C TRP A 160 -6.95 8.82 -18.29
N MET A 161 -7.52 7.78 -17.71
CA MET A 161 -7.24 6.40 -18.10
C MET A 161 -7.74 6.07 -19.50
N ASP A 162 -8.89 6.64 -19.89
CA ASP A 162 -9.43 6.50 -21.25
C ASP A 162 -8.58 7.25 -22.29
N ASP A 163 -8.07 8.43 -21.96
CA ASP A 163 -7.19 9.21 -22.86
C ASP A 163 -5.80 8.54 -22.98
N LEU A 164 -5.26 8.03 -21.87
CA LEU A 164 -3.93 7.42 -21.80
C LEU A 164 -3.88 6.06 -22.50
N GLN A 165 -4.96 5.26 -22.42
CA GLN A 165 -4.99 3.87 -22.90
C GLN A 165 -3.73 3.09 -22.49
N PRO A 166 -3.43 2.95 -21.17
CA PRO A 166 -2.16 2.41 -20.76
C PRO A 166 -1.96 0.97 -21.24
N GLU A 167 -0.71 0.66 -21.59
CA GLU A 167 -0.26 -0.65 -22.01
C GLU A 167 0.63 -1.29 -20.92
N ALA A 168 0.77 -2.61 -20.99
CA ALA A 168 1.65 -3.33 -20.07
C ALA A 168 3.11 -2.88 -20.26
N VAL A 169 3.83 -2.78 -19.15
CA VAL A 169 5.27 -2.52 -19.19
C VAL A 169 5.95 -3.69 -19.92
N PRO A 170 6.79 -3.45 -20.93
CA PRO A 170 7.50 -4.52 -21.63
C PRO A 170 8.35 -5.36 -20.67
N ALA A 171 8.48 -6.66 -21.00
CA ALA A 171 9.39 -7.50 -20.26
C ALA A 171 10.84 -6.95 -20.36
N PRO A 172 11.61 -7.00 -19.27
CA PRO A 172 13.01 -6.59 -19.30
C PRO A 172 13.87 -7.43 -20.25
N ASP A 173 14.86 -6.81 -20.88
CA ASP A 173 15.92 -7.51 -21.63
C ASP A 173 16.95 -8.08 -20.66
N TRP A 174 16.70 -9.28 -20.19
CA TRP A 174 17.54 -9.93 -19.18
C TRP A 174 18.95 -10.23 -19.70
N PRO A 175 20.02 -9.94 -18.91
CA PRO A 175 21.40 -10.18 -19.36
C PRO A 175 21.72 -11.67 -19.51
N GLY A 176 20.93 -12.54 -18.90
CA GLY A 176 21.21 -13.98 -18.84
C GLY A 176 22.36 -14.34 -17.89
N GLY A 177 22.58 -15.65 -17.73
CA GLY A 177 23.56 -16.14 -16.75
C GLY A 177 22.99 -16.21 -15.33
N GLN A 178 23.89 -16.27 -14.34
CA GLN A 178 23.54 -16.37 -12.92
C GLN A 178 24.07 -15.15 -12.18
N GLY A 179 23.17 -14.39 -11.58
CA GLY A 179 23.51 -13.32 -10.65
C GLY A 179 23.68 -13.84 -9.20
N ARG A 180 23.91 -12.92 -8.29
CA ARG A 180 24.11 -13.20 -6.84
C ARG A 180 23.04 -12.51 -6.02
N PHE A 181 22.65 -13.16 -4.93
CA PHE A 181 21.86 -12.53 -3.88
C PHE A 181 22.77 -12.21 -2.69
N VAL A 182 23.35 -11.00 -2.68
CA VAL A 182 24.29 -10.53 -1.66
C VAL A 182 23.51 -9.92 -0.49
N GLY A 183 23.75 -10.39 0.72
CA GLY A 183 23.03 -9.94 1.93
C GLY A 183 21.74 -10.71 2.20
N ARG A 184 21.52 -11.86 1.57
CA ARG A 184 20.39 -12.76 1.85
C ARG A 184 20.26 -13.06 3.35
N GLU A 185 21.38 -13.34 4.00
CA GLU A 185 21.45 -13.64 5.43
C GLU A 185 20.97 -12.49 6.34
N ARG A 186 20.94 -11.25 5.84
CA ARG A 186 20.38 -10.09 6.57
C ARG A 186 18.85 -10.18 6.60
N VAL A 187 18.26 -10.58 5.47
CA VAL A 187 16.80 -10.76 5.35
C VAL A 187 16.35 -11.93 6.22
N GLU A 188 17.07 -13.04 6.19
CA GLU A 188 16.79 -14.23 6.99
C GLU A 188 16.88 -13.92 8.50
N ARG A 189 17.94 -13.22 8.93
CA ARG A 189 18.05 -12.76 10.34
C ARG A 189 16.93 -11.81 10.75
N ALA A 190 16.51 -10.89 9.87
CA ALA A 190 15.41 -10.00 10.16
C ALA A 190 14.10 -10.79 10.34
N LEU A 191 13.88 -11.84 9.54
CA LEU A 191 12.72 -12.74 9.70
C LEU A 191 12.75 -13.50 11.02
N GLU A 192 13.90 -13.99 11.46
CA GLU A 192 14.06 -14.73 12.74
C GLU A 192 13.67 -13.89 13.97
N THR A 193 13.76 -12.56 13.88
CA THR A 193 13.38 -11.65 14.98
C THR A 193 11.88 -11.38 15.04
N LEU A 194 11.10 -11.78 14.03
CA LEU A 194 9.68 -11.50 13.98
C LEU A 194 8.84 -12.58 14.68
N SER A 195 7.90 -12.14 15.49
CA SER A 195 6.84 -13.00 16.01
C SER A 195 5.56 -12.74 15.23
N VAL A 196 5.17 -13.67 14.37
CA VAL A 196 3.98 -13.57 13.53
C VAL A 196 3.08 -14.78 13.80
N PRO A 197 1.77 -14.58 14.03
CA PRO A 197 0.84 -15.70 14.27
C PRO A 197 0.81 -16.67 13.08
N ASP A 198 0.70 -17.98 13.36
CA ASP A 198 0.57 -19.02 12.34
C ASP A 198 -0.63 -18.79 11.40
N SER A 199 -1.70 -18.21 11.92
CA SER A 199 -2.89 -17.83 11.14
C SER A 199 -2.58 -16.79 10.05
N VAL A 200 -1.61 -15.89 10.28
CA VAL A 200 -1.14 -14.92 9.27
C VAL A 200 -0.33 -15.64 8.20
N THR A 201 0.63 -16.47 8.59
CA THR A 201 1.51 -17.16 7.64
C THR A 201 0.76 -18.20 6.80
N ALA A 202 -0.31 -18.80 7.34
CA ALA A 202 -1.18 -19.72 6.60
C ALA A 202 -2.11 -19.02 5.59
N LEU A 203 -2.48 -17.76 5.86
CA LEU A 203 -3.43 -17.01 5.03
C LEU A 203 -2.76 -16.23 3.91
N TRP A 204 -1.56 -15.69 4.15
CA TRP A 204 -0.91 -14.77 3.24
C TRP A 204 0.24 -15.45 2.51
N HIS A 205 0.28 -15.24 1.19
CA HIS A 205 1.32 -15.78 0.31
C HIS A 205 2.14 -14.61 -0.26
N PRO A 206 3.34 -14.31 0.33
CA PRO A 206 4.25 -13.28 -0.17
C PRO A 206 4.75 -13.59 -1.57
N GLY A 207 5.23 -12.56 -2.27
CA GLY A 207 5.91 -12.68 -3.54
C GLY A 207 5.07 -12.33 -4.77
N GLU A 208 5.78 -12.18 -5.89
CA GLU A 208 5.18 -11.75 -7.16
C GLU A 208 4.32 -12.86 -7.79
N ASP A 209 4.82 -14.10 -7.80
CA ASP A 209 4.12 -15.21 -8.45
C ASP A 209 2.79 -15.50 -7.75
N ALA A 210 2.76 -15.50 -6.42
CA ALA A 210 1.55 -15.67 -5.64
C ALA A 210 0.55 -14.52 -5.91
N ALA A 211 1.00 -13.29 -5.95
CA ALA A 211 0.16 -12.12 -6.20
C ALA A 211 -0.47 -12.15 -7.60
N ARG A 212 0.27 -12.57 -8.61
CA ARG A 212 -0.22 -12.71 -9.99
C ARG A 212 -1.19 -13.87 -10.13
N GLY A 213 -0.92 -15.01 -9.49
CA GLY A 213 -1.84 -16.13 -9.40
C GLY A 213 -3.17 -15.72 -8.79
N GLN A 214 -3.14 -15.04 -7.64
CA GLN A 214 -4.33 -14.55 -6.95
C GLN A 214 -5.11 -13.52 -7.79
N LEU A 215 -4.42 -12.62 -8.51
CA LEU A 215 -5.08 -11.68 -9.43
C LEU A 215 -5.83 -12.42 -10.53
N LYS A 216 -5.19 -13.42 -11.15
CA LYS A 216 -5.80 -14.24 -12.20
C LYS A 216 -7.05 -14.95 -11.68
N ASP A 217 -6.96 -15.64 -10.56
CA ASP A 217 -8.08 -16.36 -9.96
C ASP A 217 -9.24 -15.42 -9.62
N PHE A 218 -8.93 -14.25 -9.06
CA PHE A 218 -9.94 -13.24 -8.75
C PHE A 218 -10.65 -12.73 -10.01
N VAL A 219 -9.91 -12.41 -11.06
CA VAL A 219 -10.49 -11.89 -12.32
C VAL A 219 -11.37 -12.93 -12.99
N GLU A 220 -10.92 -14.19 -13.02
CA GLU A 220 -11.64 -15.29 -13.68
C GLU A 220 -12.88 -15.74 -12.92
N GLN A 221 -12.86 -15.71 -11.57
CA GLN A 221 -13.88 -16.37 -10.75
C GLN A 221 -14.79 -15.42 -9.98
N HIS A 222 -14.31 -14.21 -9.62
CA HIS A 222 -14.97 -13.35 -8.64
C HIS A 222 -15.25 -11.92 -9.11
N LEU A 223 -14.53 -11.42 -10.12
CA LEU A 223 -14.62 -10.03 -10.55
C LEU A 223 -16.04 -9.63 -10.98
N GLY A 224 -16.73 -10.51 -11.70
CA GLY A 224 -18.09 -10.24 -12.17
C GLY A 224 -19.09 -9.99 -11.03
N ASP A 225 -18.96 -10.77 -9.96
CA ASP A 225 -19.84 -10.70 -8.78
C ASP A 225 -19.35 -9.73 -7.70
N TYR A 226 -18.21 -9.07 -7.91
CA TYR A 226 -17.58 -8.24 -6.89
C TYR A 226 -18.52 -7.21 -6.29
N LYS A 227 -19.30 -6.49 -7.10
CA LYS A 227 -20.24 -5.48 -6.60
C LYS A 227 -21.30 -6.07 -5.67
N ALA A 228 -21.81 -7.24 -5.99
CA ALA A 228 -22.86 -7.90 -5.22
C ALA A 228 -22.33 -8.49 -3.90
N ARG A 229 -21.07 -8.96 -3.88
CA ARG A 229 -20.50 -9.72 -2.76
C ARG A 229 -19.56 -8.93 -1.85
N ARG A 230 -18.98 -7.82 -2.34
CA ARG A 230 -17.98 -7.04 -1.60
C ARG A 230 -18.44 -6.48 -0.25
N ASP A 231 -19.73 -6.41 0.00
CA ASP A 231 -20.28 -5.83 1.21
C ASP A 231 -20.56 -6.87 2.32
N PHE A 232 -20.33 -8.15 2.03
CA PHE A 232 -20.57 -9.26 2.97
C PHE A 232 -19.25 -9.79 3.56
N PRO A 233 -18.89 -9.40 4.79
CA PRO A 233 -17.60 -9.78 5.40
C PRO A 233 -17.38 -11.29 5.59
N ALA A 234 -18.46 -12.06 5.69
CA ALA A 234 -18.41 -13.51 5.87
C ALA A 234 -18.24 -14.28 4.55
N GLU A 235 -18.28 -13.59 3.40
CA GLU A 235 -18.16 -14.22 2.09
C GLU A 235 -16.79 -13.91 1.46
N PRO A 236 -16.25 -14.83 0.64
CA PRO A 236 -15.04 -14.59 -0.14
C PRO A 236 -15.35 -13.65 -1.34
N GLY A 237 -15.81 -12.42 -1.05
CA GLY A 237 -16.26 -11.45 -2.04
C GLY A 237 -15.23 -10.37 -2.40
N THR A 238 -14.00 -10.45 -1.86
CA THR A 238 -12.94 -9.46 -2.11
C THR A 238 -11.73 -10.11 -2.78
N SER A 239 -10.88 -9.29 -3.42
CA SER A 239 -9.70 -9.82 -4.13
C SER A 239 -8.57 -10.30 -3.22
N GLY A 240 -8.50 -9.82 -1.97
CA GLY A 240 -7.39 -10.10 -1.06
C GLY A 240 -6.03 -9.52 -1.49
N LEU A 241 -5.96 -8.71 -2.56
CA LEU A 241 -4.72 -8.22 -3.17
C LEU A 241 -4.09 -7.01 -2.47
N SER A 242 -4.67 -6.54 -1.37
CA SER A 242 -4.22 -5.32 -0.70
C SER A 242 -2.78 -5.41 -0.17
N ALA A 243 -2.37 -6.56 0.36
CA ALA A 243 -1.00 -6.78 0.83
C ALA A 243 0.01 -6.73 -0.34
N ALA A 244 -0.31 -7.41 -1.44
CA ALA A 244 0.52 -7.42 -2.65
C ALA A 244 0.67 -6.01 -3.26
N LEU A 245 -0.43 -5.26 -3.38
CA LEU A 245 -0.41 -3.86 -3.86
C LEU A 245 0.34 -2.92 -2.91
N SER A 246 0.34 -3.21 -1.60
CA SER A 246 1.03 -2.40 -0.59
C SER A 246 2.54 -2.68 -0.55
N ALA A 247 2.96 -3.95 -0.66
CA ALA A 247 4.37 -4.34 -0.76
C ALA A 247 4.95 -4.15 -2.18
N GLY A 248 4.07 -3.93 -3.17
CA GLY A 248 4.43 -3.74 -4.55
C GLY A 248 4.87 -5.01 -5.28
N THR A 249 4.49 -6.18 -4.79
CA THR A 249 4.62 -7.47 -5.50
C THR A 249 3.62 -7.59 -6.66
N LEU A 250 2.62 -6.70 -6.70
CA LEU A 250 1.69 -6.53 -7.81
C LEU A 250 1.65 -5.05 -8.24
N ALA A 251 1.85 -4.80 -9.53
CA ALA A 251 1.68 -3.46 -10.07
C ALA A 251 0.18 -3.07 -10.15
N PRO A 252 -0.21 -1.86 -9.73
CA PRO A 252 -1.57 -1.37 -9.95
C PRO A 252 -1.98 -1.39 -11.43
N LEU A 253 -1.03 -1.17 -12.33
CA LEU A 253 -1.27 -1.22 -13.77
C LEU A 253 -1.65 -2.62 -14.24
N ASP A 254 -0.95 -3.66 -13.78
CA ASP A 254 -1.27 -5.05 -14.13
C ASP A 254 -2.66 -5.44 -13.61
N ALA A 255 -2.98 -5.00 -12.38
CA ALA A 255 -4.30 -5.21 -11.78
C ALA A 255 -5.42 -4.52 -12.61
N TYR A 256 -5.20 -3.29 -13.06
CA TYR A 256 -6.13 -2.57 -13.93
C TYR A 256 -6.28 -3.25 -15.29
N LEU A 257 -5.17 -3.60 -15.93
CA LEU A 257 -5.18 -4.22 -17.27
C LEU A 257 -5.86 -5.59 -17.26
N ALA A 258 -5.69 -6.37 -16.20
CA ALA A 258 -6.37 -7.66 -16.03
C ALA A 258 -7.89 -7.51 -15.89
N ALA A 259 -8.36 -6.47 -15.22
CA ALA A 259 -9.79 -6.23 -15.01
C ALA A 259 -10.48 -5.47 -16.17
N ARG A 260 -9.73 -4.64 -16.92
CA ARG A 260 -10.28 -3.77 -17.97
C ARG A 260 -11.13 -4.48 -19.04
N PRO A 261 -10.75 -5.67 -19.55
CA PRO A 261 -11.56 -6.38 -20.55
C PRO A 261 -12.98 -6.71 -20.08
N ALA A 262 -13.17 -6.97 -18.79
CA ALA A 262 -14.48 -7.25 -18.20
C ALA A 262 -15.45 -6.07 -18.24
N LEU A 263 -14.97 -4.83 -18.48
CA LEU A 263 -15.84 -3.67 -18.71
C LEU A 263 -16.66 -3.79 -20.02
N GLN A 264 -16.24 -4.63 -20.95
CA GLN A 264 -16.95 -4.89 -22.21
C GLN A 264 -17.96 -6.06 -22.10
N ASP A 265 -17.86 -6.88 -21.06
CA ASP A 265 -18.80 -7.95 -20.78
C ASP A 265 -20.01 -7.41 -19.99
N ALA A 266 -21.21 -7.54 -20.55
CA ALA A 266 -22.42 -7.04 -19.92
C ALA A 266 -22.69 -7.64 -18.51
N LYS A 267 -22.23 -8.87 -18.26
CA LYS A 267 -22.40 -9.58 -16.97
C LYS A 267 -21.37 -9.13 -15.93
N ALA A 268 -20.11 -8.91 -16.35
CA ALA A 268 -19.02 -8.61 -15.45
C ALA A 268 -18.75 -7.09 -15.27
N ARG A 269 -19.31 -6.26 -16.16
CA ARG A 269 -19.05 -4.79 -16.22
C ARG A 269 -19.21 -4.11 -14.87
N GLU A 270 -20.28 -4.38 -14.17
CA GLU A 270 -20.60 -3.67 -12.92
C GLU A 270 -19.62 -4.06 -11.80
N GLY A 271 -19.27 -5.33 -11.70
CA GLY A 271 -18.25 -5.84 -10.79
C GLY A 271 -16.88 -5.24 -11.09
N ALA A 272 -16.46 -5.30 -12.37
CA ALA A 272 -15.18 -4.74 -12.83
C ALA A 272 -15.08 -3.23 -12.60
N ALA A 273 -16.09 -2.45 -12.97
CA ALA A 273 -16.10 -0.99 -12.75
C ALA A 273 -16.04 -0.64 -11.26
N THR A 274 -16.70 -1.44 -10.40
CA THR A 274 -16.66 -1.26 -8.94
C THR A 274 -15.27 -1.57 -8.40
N TRP A 275 -14.66 -2.69 -8.81
CA TRP A 275 -13.32 -3.07 -8.34
C TRP A 275 -12.22 -2.14 -8.84
N ILE A 276 -12.26 -1.71 -10.10
CA ILE A 276 -11.37 -0.65 -10.64
C ILE A 276 -11.53 0.65 -9.84
N GLY A 277 -12.73 0.92 -9.32
CA GLY A 277 -12.96 2.01 -8.38
C GLY A 277 -12.13 1.96 -7.12
N GLU A 278 -11.77 0.76 -6.63
CA GLU A 278 -10.92 0.63 -5.45
C GLU A 278 -9.47 1.00 -5.76
N LEU A 279 -8.99 0.73 -7.00
CA LEU A 279 -7.68 1.22 -7.45
C LEU A 279 -7.65 2.76 -7.54
N ALA A 280 -8.74 3.37 -8.00
CA ALA A 280 -8.87 4.82 -8.01
C ALA A 280 -8.94 5.43 -6.60
N TRP A 281 -9.57 4.75 -5.62
CA TRP A 281 -9.53 5.15 -4.20
C TRP A 281 -8.10 5.15 -3.65
N ARG A 282 -7.30 4.15 -4.00
CA ARG A 282 -5.90 4.06 -3.60
C ARG A 282 -5.08 5.24 -4.15
N ASP A 283 -5.25 5.58 -5.42
CA ASP A 283 -4.60 6.74 -6.03
C ASP A 283 -5.09 8.05 -5.41
N PHE A 284 -6.38 8.17 -5.11
CA PHE A 284 -6.95 9.34 -4.46
C PHE A 284 -6.33 9.61 -3.10
N TYR A 285 -6.23 8.62 -2.22
CA TYR A 285 -5.60 8.81 -0.92
C TYR A 285 -4.10 9.12 -1.01
N ARG A 286 -3.39 8.56 -1.98
CA ARG A 286 -2.00 8.92 -2.25
C ARG A 286 -1.85 10.35 -2.76
N GLN A 287 -2.76 10.81 -3.64
CA GLN A 287 -2.83 12.21 -4.02
C GLN A 287 -3.07 13.12 -2.80
N ILE A 288 -4.04 12.80 -1.97
CA ILE A 288 -4.35 13.58 -0.75
C ILE A 288 -3.13 13.66 0.16
N MET A 289 -2.49 12.52 0.47
CA MET A 289 -1.29 12.47 1.33
C MET A 289 -0.14 13.30 0.75
N HIS A 290 0.11 13.20 -0.55
CA HIS A 290 1.16 13.94 -1.25
C HIS A 290 0.90 15.45 -1.29
N ARG A 291 -0.36 15.85 -1.47
CA ARG A 291 -0.74 17.28 -1.61
C ARG A 291 -0.95 17.99 -0.28
N PHE A 292 -1.21 17.25 0.78
CA PHE A 292 -1.45 17.75 2.15
C PHE A 292 -0.53 17.05 3.16
N PRO A 293 0.79 17.34 3.14
CA PRO A 293 1.78 16.61 3.95
C PRO A 293 1.60 16.73 5.46
N SER A 294 0.86 17.74 5.95
CA SER A 294 0.50 17.87 7.37
C SER A 294 -0.32 16.68 7.90
N LEU A 295 -1.00 15.93 7.01
CA LEU A 295 -1.71 14.73 7.40
C LEU A 295 -0.77 13.64 7.93
N ALA A 296 0.46 13.59 7.42
CA ALA A 296 1.48 12.64 7.87
C ALA A 296 1.97 12.95 9.30
N THR A 297 1.73 14.15 9.82
CA THR A 297 2.07 14.53 11.20
C THR A 297 0.86 14.48 12.15
N GLY A 298 -0.23 13.83 11.74
CA GLY A 298 -1.43 13.63 12.55
C GLY A 298 -2.40 14.82 12.54
N ALA A 299 -2.23 15.80 11.64
CA ALA A 299 -3.21 16.87 11.48
C ALA A 299 -4.51 16.33 10.84
N PRO A 300 -5.70 16.80 11.28
CA PRO A 300 -6.92 16.51 10.55
C PRO A 300 -6.95 17.27 9.23
N PHE A 301 -7.57 16.68 8.20
CA PHE A 301 -7.76 17.37 6.92
C PHE A 301 -8.68 18.59 7.07
N ARG A 302 -9.69 18.49 7.94
CA ARG A 302 -10.57 19.59 8.33
C ARG A 302 -10.02 20.24 9.60
N PRO A 303 -9.36 21.43 9.52
CA PRO A 303 -8.68 22.03 10.65
C PRO A 303 -9.58 22.33 11.86
N GLU A 304 -10.85 22.65 11.60
CA GLU A 304 -11.84 22.91 12.65
C GLU A 304 -12.07 21.70 13.56
N THR A 305 -11.84 20.50 13.07
CA THR A 305 -11.99 19.25 13.85
C THR A 305 -10.82 19.01 14.82
N ALA A 306 -9.76 19.79 14.73
CA ALA A 306 -8.66 19.73 15.71
C ALA A 306 -9.11 20.16 17.13
N LEU A 307 -10.23 20.89 17.21
CA LEU A 307 -10.80 21.35 18.50
C LEU A 307 -11.68 20.29 19.19
N LEU A 308 -11.89 19.13 18.56
CA LEU A 308 -12.67 18.05 19.18
C LEU A 308 -11.99 17.57 20.46
N GLN A 309 -12.78 17.55 21.55
CA GLN A 309 -12.33 17.01 22.84
C GLN A 309 -12.60 15.51 22.85
N TRP A 310 -11.58 14.71 22.60
CA TRP A 310 -11.68 13.25 22.61
C TRP A 310 -11.69 12.71 24.06
N SER A 311 -12.32 11.56 24.26
CA SER A 311 -12.32 10.86 25.54
C SER A 311 -10.96 10.18 25.77
N ASP A 312 -10.45 10.27 26.99
CA ASP A 312 -9.23 9.57 27.43
C ASP A 312 -9.54 8.23 28.15
N ASN A 313 -10.72 7.64 27.90
CA ASN A 313 -11.11 6.39 28.52
C ASN A 313 -10.28 5.21 28.00
N GLU A 314 -9.22 4.89 28.70
CA GLU A 314 -8.29 3.82 28.30
C GLU A 314 -8.92 2.44 28.44
N GLU A 315 -9.83 2.21 29.39
CA GLU A 315 -10.54 0.94 29.55
C GLU A 315 -11.39 0.61 28.30
N HIS A 316 -12.12 1.61 27.78
CA HIS A 316 -12.89 1.47 26.55
C HIS A 316 -11.98 1.24 25.33
N PHE A 317 -10.83 1.93 25.29
CA PHE A 317 -9.87 1.73 24.21
C PHE A 317 -9.31 0.31 24.22
N GLN A 318 -8.90 -0.20 25.38
CA GLN A 318 -8.39 -1.57 25.51
C GLN A 318 -9.48 -2.61 25.20
N ALA A 319 -10.72 -2.42 25.66
CA ALA A 319 -11.82 -3.30 25.31
C ALA A 319 -12.06 -3.36 23.80
N TRP A 320 -11.91 -2.22 23.11
CA TRP A 320 -11.99 -2.16 21.63
C TRP A 320 -10.80 -2.89 21.00
N CYS A 321 -9.57 -2.64 21.42
CA CYS A 321 -8.37 -3.32 20.90
C CYS A 321 -8.47 -4.84 21.02
N GLU A 322 -9.00 -5.34 22.14
CA GLU A 322 -9.10 -6.77 22.43
C GLU A 322 -10.38 -7.43 21.88
N GLY A 323 -11.28 -6.67 21.25
CA GLY A 323 -12.56 -7.17 20.75
C GLY A 323 -13.46 -7.67 21.90
N ARG A 324 -13.60 -6.87 22.97
CA ARG A 324 -14.39 -7.12 24.17
C ARG A 324 -15.38 -5.98 24.46
N THR A 325 -15.85 -5.30 23.43
CA THR A 325 -16.77 -4.16 23.57
C THR A 325 -18.19 -4.59 23.94
N GLY A 326 -18.52 -5.86 23.75
CA GLY A 326 -19.88 -6.38 23.88
C GLY A 326 -20.74 -6.19 22.61
N TYR A 327 -20.18 -5.62 21.55
CA TYR A 327 -20.82 -5.51 20.23
C TYR A 327 -20.26 -6.60 19.32
N PRO A 328 -21.00 -7.70 19.06
CA PRO A 328 -20.45 -8.92 18.47
C PRO A 328 -19.70 -8.72 17.17
N LEU A 329 -20.19 -7.83 16.29
CA LEU A 329 -19.56 -7.57 14.99
C LEU A 329 -18.27 -6.74 15.11
N VAL A 330 -18.25 -5.76 16.01
CA VAL A 330 -17.03 -4.99 16.34
C VAL A 330 -15.98 -5.92 16.93
N ASP A 331 -16.38 -6.74 17.88
CA ASP A 331 -15.49 -7.68 18.56
C ASP A 331 -14.92 -8.74 17.61
N ALA A 332 -15.76 -9.30 16.74
CA ALA A 332 -15.30 -10.24 15.71
C ALA A 332 -14.30 -9.59 14.73
N ALA A 333 -14.58 -8.36 14.31
CA ALA A 333 -13.70 -7.61 13.41
C ALA A 333 -12.32 -7.31 14.03
N MET A 334 -12.28 -6.89 15.30
CA MET A 334 -11.03 -6.61 15.99
C MET A 334 -10.21 -7.89 16.22
N ARG A 335 -10.87 -9.00 16.56
CA ARG A 335 -10.21 -10.30 16.67
C ARG A 335 -9.68 -10.78 15.32
N GLN A 336 -10.42 -10.59 14.22
CA GLN A 336 -9.95 -10.89 12.88
C GLN A 336 -8.65 -10.14 12.58
N LEU A 337 -8.62 -8.82 12.85
CA LEU A 337 -7.42 -8.00 12.63
C LEU A 337 -6.20 -8.56 13.36
N VAL A 338 -6.33 -8.81 14.65
CA VAL A 338 -5.21 -9.28 15.48
C VAL A 338 -4.75 -10.69 15.08
N GLN A 339 -5.69 -11.56 14.72
CA GLN A 339 -5.40 -12.96 14.40
C GLN A 339 -4.84 -13.15 12.98
N THR A 340 -5.33 -12.36 12.01
CA THR A 340 -5.03 -12.59 10.59
C THR A 340 -4.19 -11.49 9.94
N GLY A 341 -3.92 -10.40 10.67
CA GLY A 341 -3.26 -9.22 10.10
C GLY A 341 -4.14 -8.44 9.10
N TRP A 342 -5.46 -8.75 9.03
CA TRP A 342 -6.33 -8.15 8.05
C TRP A 342 -7.76 -8.00 8.57
N MET A 343 -8.47 -7.04 8.00
CA MET A 343 -9.88 -6.81 8.30
C MET A 343 -10.58 -6.40 7.02
N HIS A 344 -11.77 -6.96 6.80
CA HIS A 344 -12.64 -6.58 5.68
C HIS A 344 -12.97 -5.08 5.69
N ASN A 345 -12.99 -4.41 4.52
CA ASN A 345 -13.14 -2.94 4.44
C ASN A 345 -14.40 -2.41 5.16
N ARG A 346 -15.54 -3.09 5.05
CA ARG A 346 -16.78 -2.67 5.75
C ARG A 346 -16.61 -2.74 7.27
N LEU A 347 -15.83 -3.70 7.76
CA LEU A 347 -15.53 -3.83 9.18
C LEU A 347 -14.53 -2.76 9.64
N ARG A 348 -13.55 -2.37 8.80
CA ARG A 348 -12.65 -1.23 9.11
C ARG A 348 -13.47 0.06 9.33
N MET A 349 -14.43 0.33 8.45
CA MET A 349 -15.33 1.48 8.60
C MET A 349 -16.17 1.40 9.88
N LEU A 350 -16.75 0.23 10.16
CA LEU A 350 -17.58 0.00 11.33
C LEU A 350 -16.81 0.20 12.63
N THR A 351 -15.66 -0.47 12.78
CA THR A 351 -14.83 -0.41 13.99
C THR A 351 -14.23 0.98 14.23
N ALA A 352 -13.85 1.69 13.13
CA ALA A 352 -13.36 3.05 13.22
C ALA A 352 -14.48 4.04 13.64
N MET A 353 -15.68 3.91 13.07
CA MET A 353 -16.83 4.72 13.50
C MET A 353 -17.26 4.39 14.94
N PHE A 354 -17.17 3.14 15.35
CA PHE A 354 -17.46 2.75 16.72
C PHE A 354 -16.49 3.42 17.70
N LEU A 355 -15.19 3.34 17.44
CA LEU A 355 -14.18 4.01 18.27
C LEU A 355 -14.42 5.52 18.36
N THR A 356 -14.63 6.17 17.22
CA THR A 356 -14.63 7.65 17.13
C THR A 356 -15.97 8.29 17.47
N LYS A 357 -17.10 7.64 17.16
CA LYS A 357 -18.45 8.21 17.31
C LYS A 357 -19.26 7.64 18.48
N HIS A 358 -18.97 6.41 18.91
CA HIS A 358 -19.65 5.81 20.06
C HIS A 358 -18.80 5.94 21.32
N LEU A 359 -17.51 5.60 21.26
CA LEU A 359 -16.60 5.72 22.40
C LEU A 359 -15.98 7.11 22.52
N PHE A 360 -16.05 7.90 21.45
CA PHE A 360 -15.50 9.25 21.35
C PHE A 360 -13.99 9.31 21.61
N ILE A 361 -13.26 8.26 21.21
CA ILE A 361 -11.81 8.13 21.36
C ILE A 361 -11.11 8.65 20.10
N ASP A 362 -9.95 9.30 20.28
CA ASP A 362 -9.16 9.91 19.19
C ASP A 362 -8.84 8.88 18.11
N TRP A 363 -9.22 9.21 16.88
CA TRP A 363 -8.99 8.39 15.70
C TRP A 363 -7.52 8.01 15.49
N ARG A 364 -6.57 8.85 15.95
CA ARG A 364 -5.13 8.59 15.83
C ARG A 364 -4.68 7.39 16.66
N LYS A 365 -5.33 7.11 17.80
CA LYS A 365 -5.10 5.89 18.58
C LYS A 365 -5.46 4.65 17.77
N GLY A 366 -6.63 4.67 17.12
CA GLY A 366 -7.09 3.57 16.26
C GLY A 366 -6.25 3.42 14.98
N GLU A 367 -5.88 4.52 14.33
CA GLU A 367 -5.00 4.53 13.17
C GLU A 367 -3.66 3.81 13.46
N ARG A 368 -3.01 4.16 14.57
CA ARG A 368 -1.77 3.51 15.01
C ARG A 368 -1.98 2.04 15.33
N PHE A 369 -3.09 1.69 16.00
CA PHE A 369 -3.41 0.30 16.30
C PHE A 369 -3.56 -0.53 15.01
N PHE A 370 -4.23 0.01 14.01
CA PHE A 370 -4.35 -0.66 12.70
C PHE A 370 -3.00 -0.83 12.01
N MET A 371 -2.17 0.21 11.95
CA MET A 371 -0.83 0.11 11.35
C MET A 371 0.04 -0.92 12.05
N ALA A 372 -0.12 -1.10 13.36
CA ALA A 372 0.64 -2.08 14.14
C ALA A 372 0.18 -3.54 13.94
N HIS A 373 -0.95 -3.77 13.23
CA HIS A 373 -1.49 -5.12 13.02
C HIS A 373 -1.68 -5.47 11.54
N LEU A 374 -1.88 -4.48 10.63
CA LEU A 374 -2.22 -4.74 9.23
C LEU A 374 -1.04 -5.26 8.41
N VAL A 375 -1.21 -6.42 7.76
CA VAL A 375 -0.29 -6.93 6.75
C VAL A 375 -0.26 -6.03 5.51
N ASP A 376 -1.40 -5.42 5.17
CA ASP A 376 -1.58 -4.52 4.05
C ASP A 376 -1.44 -3.03 4.42
N GLY A 377 -0.83 -2.72 5.57
CA GLY A 377 -0.71 -1.37 6.09
C GLY A 377 -0.12 -0.39 5.06
N ASP A 378 -0.99 0.39 4.40
CA ASP A 378 -0.66 1.53 3.55
C ASP A 378 -1.05 2.81 4.30
N PHE A 379 -0.07 3.66 4.58
CA PHE A 379 -0.30 4.82 5.43
C PHE A 379 -1.34 5.79 4.84
N ALA A 380 -1.31 6.03 3.53
CA ALA A 380 -2.25 6.95 2.89
C ALA A 380 -3.69 6.42 2.96
N ALA A 381 -3.89 5.13 2.68
CA ALA A 381 -5.21 4.50 2.75
C ALA A 381 -5.73 4.38 4.19
N ASN A 382 -4.85 4.01 5.14
CA ASN A 382 -5.22 3.90 6.55
C ASN A 382 -5.59 5.27 7.15
N ASN A 383 -4.74 6.29 7.00
CA ASN A 383 -5.00 7.65 7.46
C ASN A 383 -6.29 8.22 6.85
N GLY A 384 -6.43 8.09 5.50
CA GLY A 384 -7.63 8.56 4.80
C GLY A 384 -8.90 7.87 5.28
N GLY A 385 -8.89 6.54 5.46
CA GLY A 385 -10.01 5.74 5.95
C GLY A 385 -10.41 6.08 7.39
N TRP A 386 -9.43 6.28 8.27
CA TRP A 386 -9.66 6.72 9.66
C TRP A 386 -10.27 8.11 9.73
N GLN A 387 -9.70 9.07 9.02
CA GLN A 387 -10.23 10.43 8.97
C GLN A 387 -11.61 10.50 8.31
N TRP A 388 -11.86 9.67 7.28
CA TRP A 388 -13.19 9.54 6.69
C TRP A 388 -14.21 9.07 7.72
N SER A 389 -13.90 8.04 8.50
CA SER A 389 -14.77 7.47 9.52
C SER A 389 -15.01 8.42 10.69
N ALA A 390 -13.97 9.16 11.10
CA ALA A 390 -14.02 10.13 12.19
C ALA A 390 -14.68 11.47 11.80
N SER A 391 -15.06 11.67 10.54
CA SER A 391 -15.59 12.93 9.98
C SER A 391 -14.60 14.10 10.00
N THR A 392 -13.29 13.81 10.11
CA THR A 392 -12.19 14.79 10.14
C THR A 392 -11.47 14.91 8.80
N GLY A 393 -11.78 14.01 7.85
CA GLY A 393 -11.06 13.83 6.59
C GLY A 393 -11.65 14.56 5.41
N THR A 394 -10.98 14.35 4.27
CA THR A 394 -11.47 14.71 2.94
C THR A 394 -12.63 13.80 2.56
N ASP A 395 -13.65 14.34 1.91
CA ASP A 395 -14.87 13.60 1.50
C ASP A 395 -15.49 12.74 2.62
N ALA A 396 -15.31 13.17 3.86
CA ALA A 396 -15.57 12.38 5.06
C ALA A 396 -17.06 12.08 5.25
N ALA A 397 -17.35 10.95 5.88
CA ALA A 397 -18.69 10.62 6.31
C ALA A 397 -19.28 11.76 7.16
N PRO A 398 -20.56 12.14 6.95
CA PRO A 398 -21.18 13.15 7.78
C PRO A 398 -21.10 12.77 9.28
N TYR A 399 -20.98 13.76 10.17
CA TYR A 399 -20.84 13.51 11.61
C TYR A 399 -22.03 12.73 12.20
N PHE A 400 -23.23 12.95 11.67
CA PHE A 400 -24.48 12.27 12.09
C PHE A 400 -24.60 10.84 11.52
N ARG A 401 -23.75 10.43 10.58
CA ARG A 401 -23.71 9.04 10.09
C ARG A 401 -23.04 8.17 11.13
N VAL A 402 -23.83 7.68 12.05
CA VAL A 402 -23.42 6.70 13.05
C VAL A 402 -23.82 5.32 12.53
N SER A 403 -22.83 4.47 12.26
CA SER A 403 -23.09 3.08 11.90
C SER A 403 -23.42 2.31 13.16
N VAL A 404 -24.64 1.81 13.27
CA VAL A 404 -25.06 0.87 14.31
C VAL A 404 -24.91 -0.54 13.77
N SER A 405 -24.25 -1.40 14.51
CA SER A 405 -23.84 -2.74 14.07
C SER A 405 -24.99 -3.66 13.63
N TYR A 406 -26.24 -3.32 13.97
CA TYR A 406 -27.44 -4.06 13.58
C TYR A 406 -28.22 -3.45 12.42
N THR A 407 -28.00 -2.19 12.01
CA THR A 407 -28.79 -1.55 10.94
C THR A 407 -28.19 -1.71 9.55
N HIS A 408 -26.90 -2.09 9.44
CA HIS A 408 -26.24 -2.32 8.14
C HIS A 408 -25.98 -3.79 7.83
N LEU A 409 -26.19 -4.66 8.79
CA LEU A 409 -26.15 -6.11 8.65
C LEU A 409 -27.52 -6.62 9.13
N THR A 410 -28.58 -6.14 8.50
CA THR A 410 -29.89 -6.65 8.81
C THR A 410 -29.91 -8.15 8.63
N LEU A 411 -29.91 -8.84 9.76
CA LEU A 411 -30.77 -9.99 9.86
C LEU A 411 -32.15 -9.55 9.35
N PRO A 412 -32.78 -10.29 8.42
CA PRO A 412 -34.13 -9.98 8.03
C PRO A 412 -34.95 -9.87 9.31
N THR A 413 -35.56 -8.71 9.54
CA THR A 413 -36.51 -8.52 10.62
C THR A 413 -37.64 -9.47 10.33
N ILE A 414 -37.69 -10.56 11.05
CA ILE A 414 -38.82 -11.47 11.07
C ILE A 414 -39.91 -10.71 11.83
N TYR A 415 -40.89 -10.19 11.10
CA TYR A 415 -42.20 -9.86 11.61
C TYR A 415 -43.07 -11.08 11.47
#